data_c701652b6d2b924a372cd909278e636b
#
_entry.id   c701652b6d2b924a372cd909278e636b
#
_cell.length_a   1.000
_cell.length_b   1.000
_cell.length_c   1.000
_cell.angle_alpha   90.00
_cell.angle_beta   90.00
_cell.angle_gamma   90.00
#
_symmetry.space_group_name_H-M   'P 1'
#
loop_
_entity.id
_entity.type
_entity.pdbx_description
1 polymer ?
#
loop_
_entity_poly.entity_id
_entity_poly.type
_entity_poly.pdbx_seq_one_letter_code
_entity_poly.pdbx_strand_id
1 'polypeptide(L)'
;MFLLTVVEEVYISTDLCNKVVGRWGILFSHPRDFTPVCTTELGRAAKLAPEFSKRNVKMIALSIDSVQDHLSWSKDINAYNGEQPEEKLPFPIIADANRELAVKLGMLDPDERDKDGMPLTARVVFVFGPDKKLKLSILYPATTGRNFDEILRVVDSLQLTAYKKVATPVDWKPGDSVMVVPTLPDEEAKKLFPKGVFTKDLPSGKKYLRYTPQPE
;
A
#
# COMPACT_ATOMS: atom_id res chain seq x y z
N MET A 1 1.10 19.06 -4.49
CA MET A 1 1.91 19.77 -3.48
C MET A 1 1.25 19.79 -2.10
N PHE A 2 -0.07 19.74 -1.98
CA PHE A 2 -0.80 19.73 -0.69
C PHE A 2 -0.65 18.43 0.13
N LEU A 3 -0.54 17.29 -0.52
CA LEU A 3 -0.41 15.99 0.20
C LEU A 3 0.97 15.76 0.84
N LEU A 4 2.03 16.37 0.32
CA LEU A 4 3.39 16.22 0.85
C LEU A 4 3.60 16.93 2.20
N THR A 5 2.97 18.08 2.39
CA THR A 5 3.05 18.85 3.65
C THR A 5 2.28 18.16 4.79
N VAL A 6 1.17 17.51 4.46
CA VAL A 6 0.35 16.76 5.43
C VAL A 6 1.05 15.48 5.89
N VAL A 7 1.80 14.82 5.01
CA VAL A 7 2.56 13.61 5.37
C VAL A 7 3.75 13.92 6.28
N GLU A 8 4.36 15.10 6.18
CA GLU A 8 5.44 15.51 7.10
C GLU A 8 4.94 15.84 8.51
N GLU A 9 3.71 16.32 8.68
CA GLU A 9 3.12 16.62 9.98
C GLU A 9 2.48 15.41 10.69
N VAL A 10 2.18 14.32 10.00
CA VAL A 10 1.57 13.10 10.56
C VAL A 10 2.54 12.25 11.39
N TYR A 11 3.79 12.65 11.48
CA TYR A 11 4.78 12.02 12.35
C TYR A 11 4.54 12.26 13.86
N ILE A 12 3.29 12.24 14.33
CA ILE A 12 2.93 12.65 15.70
C ILE A 12 3.09 11.50 16.74
N SER A 13 3.45 10.29 16.37
CA SER A 13 3.96 9.38 17.39
C SER A 13 5.36 8.90 16.99
N THR A 14 6.34 9.34 17.74
CA THR A 14 7.74 8.93 17.62
C THR A 14 7.93 7.41 17.58
N ASP A 15 7.03 6.67 18.17
CA ASP A 15 7.07 5.21 18.24
C ASP A 15 6.65 4.55 16.91
N LEU A 16 5.70 5.12 16.20
CA LEU A 16 5.24 4.62 14.89
C LEU A 16 6.32 4.88 13.82
N CYS A 17 6.95 6.07 13.88
CA CYS A 17 8.06 6.44 13.00
C CYS A 17 9.28 5.55 13.17
N ASN A 18 9.64 5.24 14.41
CA ASN A 18 10.80 4.40 14.71
C ASN A 18 10.63 2.98 14.19
N LYS A 19 9.39 2.48 14.08
CA LYS A 19 9.09 1.15 13.52
C LYS A 19 9.19 1.09 12.00
N VAL A 20 9.15 2.23 11.30
CA VAL A 20 9.15 2.33 9.83
C VAL A 20 10.46 2.95 9.28
N VAL A 21 11.38 3.40 10.13
CA VAL A 21 12.66 4.00 9.70
C VAL A 21 13.42 3.03 8.80
N GLY A 22 13.76 3.49 7.59
CA GLY A 22 14.51 2.70 6.60
C GLY A 22 13.75 1.52 5.99
N ARG A 23 12.43 1.45 6.16
CA ARG A 23 11.55 0.39 5.64
C ARG A 23 10.42 0.97 4.81
N TRP A 24 9.82 0.12 4.01
CA TRP A 24 8.55 0.42 3.37
C TRP A 24 7.40 0.30 4.37
N GLY A 25 6.38 1.13 4.21
CA GLY A 25 5.21 1.14 5.07
C GLY A 25 3.91 1.22 4.28
N ILE A 26 2.87 0.59 4.81
CA ILE A 26 1.50 0.72 4.29
C ILE A 26 0.60 1.17 5.44
N LEU A 27 -0.10 2.28 5.20
CA LEU A 27 -1.23 2.72 6.01
C LEU A 27 -2.50 2.49 5.21
N PHE A 28 -3.44 1.74 5.77
CA PHE A 28 -4.71 1.48 5.11
C PHE A 28 -5.89 1.72 6.05
N SER A 29 -6.89 2.43 5.58
CA SER A 29 -8.11 2.71 6.35
C SER A 29 -9.25 1.78 5.98
N HIS A 30 -10.21 1.62 6.90
CA HIS A 30 -11.47 0.93 6.67
C HIS A 30 -12.61 1.73 7.29
N PRO A 31 -13.83 1.63 6.74
CA PRO A 31 -14.97 2.43 7.18
C PRO A 31 -15.35 2.22 8.64
N ARG A 32 -15.51 0.96 9.07
CA ARG A 32 -16.00 0.64 10.41
C ARG A 32 -15.70 -0.80 10.81
N ASP A 33 -15.41 -1.00 12.09
CA ASP A 33 -15.31 -2.32 12.72
C ASP A 33 -16.67 -3.05 12.69
N PHE A 34 -16.64 -4.35 12.87
CA PHE A 34 -17.83 -5.23 12.89
C PHE A 34 -18.71 -5.11 11.63
N THR A 35 -18.09 -4.88 10.46
CA THR A 35 -18.79 -4.87 9.17
C THR A 35 -18.28 -5.98 8.25
N PRO A 36 -19.14 -6.53 7.36
CA PRO A 36 -18.79 -7.71 6.58
C PRO A 36 -17.55 -7.52 5.70
N VAL A 37 -17.51 -6.47 4.88
CA VAL A 37 -16.40 -6.21 3.95
C VAL A 37 -15.11 -5.94 4.70
N CYS A 38 -15.14 -5.14 5.78
CA CYS A 38 -13.95 -4.84 6.57
C CYS A 38 -13.38 -6.09 7.24
N THR A 39 -14.23 -6.99 7.74
CA THR A 39 -13.80 -8.26 8.33
C THR A 39 -13.06 -9.12 7.30
N THR A 40 -13.59 -9.24 6.08
CA THR A 40 -12.91 -9.99 5.00
C THR A 40 -11.59 -9.35 4.60
N GLU A 41 -11.53 -8.01 4.54
CA GLU A 41 -10.30 -7.27 4.18
C GLU A 41 -9.19 -7.43 5.22
N LEU A 42 -9.50 -7.17 6.50
CA LEU A 42 -8.48 -7.28 7.55
C LEU A 42 -8.07 -8.74 7.78
N GLY A 43 -8.99 -9.68 7.61
CA GLY A 43 -8.66 -11.09 7.57
C GLY A 43 -7.69 -11.44 6.45
N ARG A 44 -7.92 -10.95 5.22
CA ARG A 44 -6.97 -11.14 4.10
C ARG A 44 -5.64 -10.47 4.36
N ALA A 45 -5.64 -9.23 4.88
CA ALA A 45 -4.42 -8.52 5.24
C ALA A 45 -3.61 -9.29 6.30
N ALA A 46 -4.27 -9.85 7.30
CA ALA A 46 -3.61 -10.66 8.33
C ALA A 46 -2.96 -11.91 7.74
N LYS A 47 -3.64 -12.64 6.87
CA LYS A 47 -3.08 -13.81 6.15
C LYS A 47 -1.88 -13.45 5.26
N LEU A 48 -1.86 -12.26 4.71
CA LEU A 48 -0.77 -11.78 3.85
C LEU A 48 0.34 -11.05 4.61
N ALA A 49 0.22 -10.85 5.92
CA ALA A 49 1.25 -10.20 6.73
C ALA A 49 2.66 -10.81 6.57
N PRO A 50 2.83 -12.14 6.50
CA PRO A 50 4.13 -12.73 6.22
C PRO A 50 4.70 -12.32 4.85
N GLU A 51 3.86 -12.18 3.82
CA GLU A 51 4.28 -11.75 2.48
C GLU A 51 4.73 -10.28 2.46
N PHE A 52 4.04 -9.40 3.18
CA PHE A 52 4.50 -8.02 3.38
C PHE A 52 5.81 -7.96 4.18
N SER A 53 5.93 -8.78 5.22
CA SER A 53 7.14 -8.86 6.04
C SER A 53 8.37 -9.33 5.24
N LYS A 54 8.23 -10.33 4.36
CA LYS A 54 9.29 -10.78 3.44
C LYS A 54 9.81 -9.64 2.54
N ARG A 55 8.96 -8.69 2.20
CA ARG A 55 9.27 -7.49 1.41
C ARG A 55 9.78 -6.32 2.25
N ASN A 56 10.04 -6.55 3.54
CA ASN A 56 10.42 -5.51 4.50
C ASN A 56 9.40 -4.36 4.57
N VAL A 57 8.10 -4.70 4.48
CA VAL A 57 6.98 -3.77 4.57
C VAL A 57 6.30 -3.90 5.92
N LYS A 58 6.03 -2.79 6.58
CA LYS A 58 5.20 -2.70 7.78
C LYS A 58 3.80 -2.24 7.41
N MET A 59 2.81 -2.87 8.02
CA MET A 59 1.40 -2.52 7.84
C MET A 59 0.84 -1.87 9.09
N ILE A 60 -0.06 -0.90 8.87
CA ILE A 60 -0.82 -0.23 9.92
C ILE A 60 -2.21 0.02 9.35
N ALA A 61 -3.25 -0.35 10.09
CA ALA A 61 -4.63 -0.02 9.77
C ALA A 61 -5.08 1.23 10.52
N LEU A 62 -6.16 1.87 10.04
CA LEU A 62 -6.79 3.02 10.70
C LEU A 62 -8.30 2.96 10.49
N SER A 63 -9.06 3.23 11.54
CA SER A 63 -10.48 3.61 11.44
C SER A 63 -10.87 4.56 12.57
N ILE A 64 -12.12 5.01 12.51
CA ILE A 64 -12.70 5.94 13.50
C ILE A 64 -13.25 5.24 14.75
N ASP A 65 -13.18 3.92 14.82
CA ASP A 65 -13.66 3.13 15.94
C ASP A 65 -12.74 3.24 17.17
N SER A 66 -13.23 2.80 18.32
CA SER A 66 -12.49 2.87 19.57
C SER A 66 -11.44 1.75 19.69
N VAL A 67 -10.46 1.94 20.57
CA VAL A 67 -9.49 0.89 20.92
C VAL A 67 -10.17 -0.38 21.39
N GLN A 68 -11.26 -0.25 22.20
CA GLN A 68 -11.99 -1.40 22.71
C GLN A 68 -12.71 -2.17 21.59
N ASP A 69 -13.27 -1.47 20.61
CA ASP A 69 -13.87 -2.09 19.44
C ASP A 69 -12.82 -2.86 18.64
N HIS A 70 -11.67 -2.27 18.36
CA HIS A 70 -10.55 -2.93 17.65
C HIS A 70 -10.10 -4.22 18.36
N LEU A 71 -9.93 -4.20 19.67
CA LEU A 71 -9.54 -5.38 20.44
C LEU A 71 -10.59 -6.49 20.35
N SER A 72 -11.86 -6.13 20.55
CA SER A 72 -12.97 -7.09 20.49
C SER A 72 -13.15 -7.65 19.08
N TRP A 73 -13.08 -6.79 18.05
CA TRP A 73 -13.25 -7.18 16.66
C TRP A 73 -12.07 -8.02 16.13
N SER A 74 -10.87 -7.83 16.65
CA SER A 74 -9.72 -8.66 16.29
C SER A 74 -9.97 -10.15 16.51
N LYS A 75 -10.78 -10.51 17.52
CA LYS A 75 -11.20 -11.88 17.77
C LYS A 75 -12.03 -12.45 16.63
N ASP A 76 -12.96 -11.65 16.12
CA ASP A 76 -13.82 -12.05 14.98
C ASP A 76 -12.99 -12.21 13.69
N ILE A 77 -12.04 -11.32 13.46
CA ILE A 77 -11.12 -11.40 12.30
C ILE A 77 -10.31 -12.70 12.36
N ASN A 78 -9.74 -13.03 13.50
CA ASN A 78 -8.96 -14.26 13.68
C ASN A 78 -9.87 -15.50 13.52
N ALA A 79 -11.05 -15.49 14.12
CA ALA A 79 -12.03 -16.58 13.98
C ALA A 79 -12.51 -16.75 12.53
N TYR A 80 -12.74 -15.63 11.79
CA TYR A 80 -13.05 -15.65 10.37
C TYR A 80 -11.94 -16.31 9.54
N ASN A 81 -10.69 -16.14 9.96
CA ASN A 81 -9.53 -16.79 9.33
C ASN A 81 -9.36 -18.27 9.71
N GLY A 82 -10.14 -18.79 10.62
CA GLY A 82 -9.99 -20.14 11.18
C GLY A 82 -8.89 -20.24 12.25
N GLU A 83 -8.49 -19.12 12.83
CA GLU A 83 -7.50 -19.01 13.88
C GLU A 83 -8.16 -18.88 15.26
N GLN A 84 -7.38 -19.00 16.34
CA GLN A 84 -7.88 -18.78 17.69
C GLN A 84 -8.31 -17.31 17.86
N PRO A 85 -9.47 -17.04 18.51
CA PRO A 85 -9.98 -15.68 18.68
C PRO A 85 -9.16 -14.90 19.72
N GLU A 86 -8.06 -14.28 19.27
CA GLU A 86 -7.18 -13.44 20.07
C GLU A 86 -7.40 -11.93 19.76
N GLU A 87 -7.09 -11.08 20.74
CA GLU A 87 -7.14 -9.61 20.60
C GLU A 87 -5.93 -9.04 19.82
N LYS A 88 -5.16 -9.89 19.14
CA LYS A 88 -3.92 -9.52 18.46
C LYS A 88 -3.97 -9.85 16.99
N LEU A 89 -3.70 -8.85 16.16
CA LEU A 89 -3.44 -8.99 14.73
C LEU A 89 -1.94 -8.80 14.43
N PRO A 90 -1.44 -9.26 13.28
CA PRO A 90 -0.04 -9.09 12.89
C PRO A 90 0.34 -7.63 12.55
N PHE A 91 -0.59 -6.70 12.66
CA PHE A 91 -0.41 -5.25 12.49
C PHE A 91 -1.29 -4.48 13.48
N PRO A 92 -0.89 -3.27 13.89
CA PRO A 92 -1.71 -2.41 14.75
C PRO A 92 -2.85 -1.75 13.97
N ILE A 93 -3.92 -1.38 14.69
CA ILE A 93 -5.00 -0.53 14.19
C ILE A 93 -4.98 0.78 14.99
N ILE A 94 -4.99 1.91 14.30
CA ILE A 94 -5.11 3.23 14.91
C ILE A 94 -6.58 3.54 15.13
N ALA A 95 -6.93 3.85 16.40
CA ALA A 95 -8.24 4.32 16.79
C ALA A 95 -8.30 5.86 16.63
N ASP A 96 -8.81 6.33 15.50
CA ASP A 96 -8.92 7.76 15.18
C ASP A 96 -10.37 8.26 15.42
N ALA A 97 -10.89 8.03 16.63
CA ALA A 97 -12.28 8.34 17.00
C ALA A 97 -12.65 9.82 16.76
N ASN A 98 -11.70 10.71 16.92
CA ASN A 98 -11.87 12.15 16.68
C ASN A 98 -11.70 12.54 15.20
N ARG A 99 -11.34 11.60 14.33
CA ARG A 99 -11.10 11.81 12.88
C ARG A 99 -9.97 12.78 12.54
N GLU A 100 -9.08 13.05 13.49
CA GLU A 100 -7.98 14.01 13.29
C GLU A 100 -7.01 13.56 12.21
N LEU A 101 -6.61 12.29 12.22
CA LEU A 101 -5.73 11.72 11.20
C LEU A 101 -6.48 11.53 9.88
N ALA A 102 -7.70 11.01 9.91
CA ALA A 102 -8.51 10.80 8.72
C ALA A 102 -8.76 12.10 7.95
N VAL A 103 -9.01 13.22 8.66
CA VAL A 103 -9.14 14.55 8.04
C VAL A 103 -7.82 15.01 7.44
N LYS A 104 -6.73 14.98 8.22
CA LYS A 104 -5.39 15.42 7.77
C LYS A 104 -4.89 14.64 6.56
N LEU A 105 -5.22 13.35 6.49
CA LEU A 105 -4.77 12.45 5.42
C LEU A 105 -5.74 12.39 4.22
N GLY A 106 -6.88 13.07 4.30
CA GLY A 106 -7.91 13.00 3.25
C GLY A 106 -8.51 11.59 3.09
N MET A 107 -8.68 10.87 4.20
CA MET A 107 -9.17 9.49 4.23
C MET A 107 -10.67 9.38 4.48
N LEU A 108 -11.39 10.49 4.66
CA LEU A 108 -12.84 10.44 4.88
C LEU A 108 -13.57 10.16 3.57
N ASP A 109 -14.60 9.31 3.67
CA ASP A 109 -15.51 9.07 2.56
C ASP A 109 -16.49 10.26 2.41
N PRO A 110 -16.66 10.81 1.20
CA PRO A 110 -17.55 11.96 1.00
C PRO A 110 -19.03 11.63 1.22
N ASP A 111 -19.44 10.38 0.98
CA ASP A 111 -20.84 9.96 0.93
C ASP A 111 -21.25 9.14 2.15
N GLU A 112 -20.34 8.35 2.73
CA GLU A 112 -20.65 7.44 3.83
C GLU A 112 -20.63 8.13 5.19
N ARG A 113 -21.71 7.92 5.96
CA ARG A 113 -21.91 8.51 7.28
C ARG A 113 -22.25 7.44 8.32
N ASP A 114 -21.91 7.72 9.57
CA ASP A 114 -22.41 6.94 10.69
C ASP A 114 -23.84 7.34 11.06
N LYS A 115 -24.40 6.68 12.09
CA LYS A 115 -25.75 6.95 12.60
C LYS A 115 -25.96 8.39 13.11
N ASP A 116 -24.87 9.07 13.47
CA ASP A 116 -24.85 10.44 13.99
C ASP A 116 -24.56 11.47 12.87
N GLY A 117 -24.51 11.01 11.61
CA GLY A 117 -24.27 11.85 10.43
C GLY A 117 -22.79 12.22 10.21
N MET A 118 -21.89 11.64 10.99
CA MET A 118 -20.47 11.92 10.90
C MET A 118 -19.81 11.06 9.81
N PRO A 119 -18.84 11.60 9.03
CA PRO A 119 -18.22 10.85 7.94
C PRO A 119 -17.41 9.65 8.45
N LEU A 120 -17.50 8.54 7.71
CA LEU A 120 -16.67 7.36 7.88
C LEU A 120 -15.36 7.50 7.09
N THR A 121 -14.36 6.67 7.42
CA THR A 121 -13.16 6.55 6.60
C THR A 121 -13.45 5.73 5.33
N ALA A 122 -12.91 6.18 4.20
CA ALA A 122 -12.90 5.39 2.96
C ALA A 122 -11.92 4.21 3.06
N ARG A 123 -11.90 3.34 2.06
CA ARG A 123 -10.91 2.26 1.95
C ARG A 123 -9.67 2.74 1.23
N VAL A 124 -8.83 3.48 1.94
CA VAL A 124 -7.59 4.04 1.40
C VAL A 124 -6.42 3.08 1.64
N VAL A 125 -5.46 3.08 0.71
CA VAL A 125 -4.13 2.50 0.90
C VAL A 125 -3.10 3.56 0.56
N PHE A 126 -2.22 3.87 1.48
CA PHE A 126 -1.02 4.68 1.26
C PHE A 126 0.22 3.83 1.39
N VAL A 127 1.07 3.84 0.38
CA VAL A 127 2.38 3.17 0.41
C VAL A 127 3.48 4.22 0.55
N PHE A 128 4.29 4.07 1.59
CA PHE A 128 5.43 4.94 1.88
C PHE A 128 6.74 4.24 1.61
N GLY A 129 7.68 4.96 0.99
CA GLY A 129 9.05 4.48 0.81
C GLY A 129 9.91 4.65 2.07
N PRO A 130 11.14 4.08 2.05
CA PRO A 130 12.11 4.25 3.14
C PRO A 130 12.53 5.71 3.40
N ASP A 131 12.34 6.58 2.40
CA ASP A 131 12.53 8.04 2.46
C ASP A 131 11.36 8.77 3.12
N LYS A 132 10.40 8.02 3.67
CA LYS A 132 9.20 8.51 4.36
C LYS A 132 8.23 9.30 3.46
N LYS A 133 8.37 9.20 2.14
CA LYS A 133 7.50 9.87 1.18
C LYS A 133 6.43 8.93 0.67
N LEU A 134 5.23 9.47 0.44
CA LEU A 134 4.15 8.77 -0.22
C LEU A 134 4.56 8.42 -1.66
N LYS A 135 4.46 7.15 -2.01
CA LYS A 135 4.81 6.60 -3.33
C LYS A 135 3.59 6.21 -4.14
N LEU A 136 2.51 5.81 -3.49
CA LEU A 136 1.29 5.38 -4.14
C LEU A 136 0.10 5.55 -3.20
N SER A 137 -1.04 5.91 -3.78
CA SER A 137 -2.33 5.92 -3.08
C SER A 137 -3.37 5.18 -3.91
N ILE A 138 -4.21 4.40 -3.24
CA ILE A 138 -5.37 3.74 -3.82
C ILE A 138 -6.58 4.12 -2.97
N LEU A 139 -7.70 4.44 -3.63
CA LEU A 139 -8.95 4.78 -2.99
C LEU A 139 -10.07 3.88 -3.52
N TYR A 140 -10.78 3.23 -2.62
CA TYR A 140 -11.97 2.44 -2.90
C TYR A 140 -13.16 2.98 -2.10
N PRO A 141 -14.38 2.96 -2.64
CA PRO A 141 -15.58 3.28 -1.89
C PRO A 141 -15.89 2.21 -0.84
N ALA A 142 -16.69 2.55 0.15
CA ALA A 142 -17.04 1.66 1.26
C ALA A 142 -17.66 0.32 0.81
N THR A 143 -18.34 0.31 -0.34
CA THR A 143 -19.03 -0.87 -0.89
C THR A 143 -18.14 -1.87 -1.60
N THR A 144 -16.89 -1.49 -1.91
CA THR A 144 -15.98 -2.31 -2.73
C THR A 144 -14.74 -2.72 -1.95
N GLY A 145 -14.62 -4.01 -1.65
CA GLY A 145 -13.42 -4.58 -0.99
C GLY A 145 -12.19 -4.49 -1.89
N ARG A 146 -11.03 -4.22 -1.28
CA ARG A 146 -9.73 -4.08 -1.98
C ARG A 146 -9.17 -5.42 -2.41
N ASN A 147 -8.38 -5.42 -3.46
CA ASN A 147 -7.57 -6.56 -3.88
C ASN A 147 -6.17 -6.47 -3.26
N PHE A 148 -5.91 -7.23 -2.22
CA PHE A 148 -4.61 -7.24 -1.53
C PHE A 148 -3.49 -7.89 -2.34
N ASP A 149 -3.79 -8.74 -3.32
CA ASP A 149 -2.78 -9.28 -4.23
C ASP A 149 -2.28 -8.17 -5.18
N GLU A 150 -3.16 -7.23 -5.57
CA GLU A 150 -2.75 -6.01 -6.28
C GLU A 150 -1.90 -5.09 -5.40
N ILE A 151 -2.20 -4.98 -4.11
CA ILE A 151 -1.37 -4.20 -3.18
C ILE A 151 0.04 -4.81 -3.06
N LEU A 152 0.17 -6.13 -3.01
CA LEU A 152 1.47 -6.81 -3.06
C LEU A 152 2.18 -6.56 -4.39
N ARG A 153 1.47 -6.67 -5.52
CA ARG A 153 2.02 -6.43 -6.86
C ARG A 153 2.58 -5.01 -6.98
N VAL A 154 1.85 -4.00 -6.53
CA VAL A 154 2.33 -2.60 -6.61
C VAL A 154 3.49 -2.33 -5.66
N VAL A 155 3.56 -3.00 -4.51
CA VAL A 155 4.73 -2.95 -3.62
C VAL A 155 5.96 -3.52 -4.32
N ASP A 156 5.85 -4.69 -4.95
CA ASP A 156 6.94 -5.30 -5.72
C ASP A 156 7.40 -4.37 -6.85
N SER A 157 6.47 -3.76 -7.57
CA SER A 157 6.75 -2.77 -8.61
C SER A 157 7.49 -1.55 -8.05
N LEU A 158 6.99 -0.95 -6.97
CA LEU A 158 7.60 0.23 -6.36
C LEU A 158 9.02 -0.05 -5.83
N GLN A 159 9.24 -1.21 -5.23
CA GLN A 159 10.56 -1.62 -4.75
C GLN A 159 11.52 -1.83 -5.91
N LEU A 160 11.10 -2.56 -6.94
CA LEU A 160 11.93 -2.78 -8.12
C LEU A 160 12.35 -1.47 -8.79
N THR A 161 11.39 -0.56 -9.02
CA THR A 161 11.63 0.72 -9.70
C THR A 161 12.41 1.73 -8.85
N ALA A 162 12.37 1.60 -7.53
CA ALA A 162 13.15 2.44 -6.62
C ALA A 162 14.66 2.13 -6.66
N TYR A 163 15.03 0.87 -6.93
CA TYR A 163 16.41 0.42 -6.85
C TYR A 163 17.03 0.08 -8.20
N LYS A 164 16.21 -0.10 -9.24
CA LYS A 164 16.66 -0.41 -10.60
C LYS A 164 16.20 0.69 -11.56
N LYS A 165 16.94 0.93 -12.61
CA LYS A 165 16.64 1.92 -13.66
C LYS A 165 15.58 1.40 -14.64
N VAL A 166 14.45 0.92 -14.12
CA VAL A 166 13.35 0.31 -14.87
C VAL A 166 12.00 0.86 -14.43
N ALA A 167 10.98 0.62 -15.25
CA ALA A 167 9.57 0.84 -14.96
C ALA A 167 8.79 -0.44 -15.28
N THR A 168 7.74 -0.72 -14.54
CA THR A 168 6.88 -1.87 -14.80
C THR A 168 5.77 -1.49 -15.79
N PRO A 169 5.54 -2.30 -16.84
CA PRO A 169 4.47 -2.03 -17.80
C PRO A 169 3.08 -2.35 -17.22
N VAL A 170 2.05 -2.09 -18.02
CA VAL A 170 0.67 -2.49 -17.72
C VAL A 170 0.61 -4.00 -17.43
N ASP A 171 -0.21 -4.38 -16.44
CA ASP A 171 -0.45 -5.77 -16.01
C ASP A 171 0.81 -6.58 -15.60
N TRP A 172 1.93 -5.90 -15.40
CA TRP A 172 3.18 -6.53 -14.99
C TRP A 172 3.01 -7.34 -13.70
N LYS A 173 3.63 -8.50 -13.68
CA LYS A 173 3.77 -9.36 -12.48
C LYS A 173 5.25 -9.63 -12.22
N PRO A 174 5.64 -9.91 -10.96
CA PRO A 174 7.01 -10.33 -10.65
C PRO A 174 7.47 -11.48 -11.56
N GLY A 175 8.63 -11.29 -12.20
CA GLY A 175 9.19 -12.20 -13.19
C GLY A 175 8.98 -11.78 -14.64
N ASP A 176 8.03 -10.91 -14.93
CA ASP A 176 7.79 -10.40 -16.28
C ASP A 176 8.88 -9.39 -16.71
N SER A 177 9.03 -9.21 -18.03
CA SER A 177 9.90 -8.16 -18.56
C SER A 177 9.47 -6.78 -18.12
N VAL A 178 10.46 -5.90 -17.96
CA VAL A 178 10.28 -4.52 -17.51
C VAL A 178 10.75 -3.53 -18.58
N MET A 179 10.32 -2.29 -18.47
CA MET A 179 10.72 -1.20 -19.36
C MET A 179 12.00 -0.54 -18.84
N VAL A 180 12.98 -0.32 -19.72
CA VAL A 180 14.14 0.52 -19.42
C VAL A 180 13.69 1.97 -19.40
N VAL A 181 14.04 2.73 -18.33
CA VAL A 181 13.61 4.14 -18.24
C VAL A 181 14.16 4.96 -19.43
N PRO A 182 13.35 5.87 -20.01
CA PRO A 182 13.74 6.61 -21.21
C PRO A 182 15.03 7.44 -21.06
N THR A 183 15.31 7.90 -19.85
CA THR A 183 16.47 8.73 -19.53
C THR A 183 17.79 7.97 -19.45
N LEU A 184 17.76 6.63 -19.47
CA LEU A 184 18.97 5.80 -19.41
C LEU A 184 19.57 5.62 -20.82
N PRO A 185 20.82 6.08 -21.06
CA PRO A 185 21.49 5.88 -22.34
C PRO A 185 21.72 4.40 -22.69
N ASP A 186 21.76 4.06 -23.98
CA ASP A 186 21.88 2.67 -24.43
C ASP A 186 23.17 1.99 -23.94
N GLU A 187 24.27 2.71 -23.90
CA GLU A 187 25.57 2.15 -23.44
C GLU A 187 25.57 1.83 -21.93
N GLU A 188 24.86 2.65 -21.14
CA GLU A 188 24.67 2.37 -19.71
C GLU A 188 23.66 1.23 -19.51
N ALA A 189 22.58 1.21 -20.28
CA ALA A 189 21.57 0.16 -20.23
C ALA A 189 22.17 -1.22 -20.52
N LYS A 190 23.04 -1.33 -21.53
CA LYS A 190 23.75 -2.59 -21.85
C LYS A 190 24.62 -3.10 -20.68
N LYS A 191 25.23 -2.18 -19.93
CA LYS A 191 26.04 -2.54 -18.76
C LYS A 191 25.17 -2.99 -17.58
N LEU A 192 24.05 -2.31 -17.35
CA LEU A 192 23.16 -2.59 -16.23
C LEU A 192 22.30 -3.84 -16.46
N PHE A 193 22.00 -4.17 -17.72
CA PHE A 193 21.10 -5.27 -18.07
C PHE A 193 21.81 -6.31 -18.94
N PRO A 194 22.69 -7.16 -18.35
CA PRO A 194 23.47 -8.14 -19.10
C PRO A 194 22.63 -9.23 -19.79
N LYS A 195 21.39 -9.43 -19.36
CA LYS A 195 20.41 -10.33 -20.03
C LYS A 195 19.85 -9.74 -21.35
N GLY A 196 20.25 -8.52 -21.70
CA GLY A 196 19.90 -7.83 -22.95
C GLY A 196 18.85 -6.73 -22.77
N VAL A 197 18.93 -5.76 -23.68
CA VAL A 197 17.93 -4.71 -23.85
C VAL A 197 17.36 -4.84 -25.26
N PHE A 198 16.04 -4.94 -25.34
CA PHE A 198 15.33 -5.18 -26.59
C PHE A 198 14.45 -3.96 -26.90
N THR A 199 14.46 -3.51 -28.14
CA THR A 199 13.63 -2.40 -28.60
C THR A 199 12.53 -2.95 -29.49
N LYS A 200 11.28 -2.54 -29.24
CA LYS A 200 10.15 -2.84 -30.12
C LYS A 200 10.04 -1.78 -31.20
N ASP A 201 10.02 -2.20 -32.46
CA ASP A 201 9.78 -1.30 -33.57
C ASP A 201 8.31 -0.88 -33.60
N LEU A 202 8.10 0.42 -33.80
CA LEU A 202 6.79 1.06 -33.82
C LEU A 202 6.64 1.92 -35.06
N PRO A 203 5.41 2.18 -35.55
CA PRO A 203 5.16 2.97 -36.77
C PRO A 203 5.77 4.38 -36.74
N SER A 204 5.96 4.96 -35.55
CA SER A 204 6.61 6.29 -35.42
C SER A 204 8.10 6.29 -35.74
N GLY A 205 8.74 5.12 -35.87
CA GLY A 205 10.20 4.99 -36.02
C GLY A 205 11.01 5.34 -34.76
N LYS A 206 10.36 5.80 -33.69
CA LYS A 206 11.02 6.18 -32.43
C LYS A 206 11.36 4.95 -31.60
N LYS A 207 12.60 4.88 -31.07
CA LYS A 207 13.13 3.75 -30.31
C LYS A 207 12.98 3.93 -28.79
N TYR A 208 11.81 4.31 -28.31
CA TYR A 208 11.55 4.56 -26.89
C TYR A 208 11.07 3.33 -26.11
N LEU A 209 10.48 2.34 -26.77
CA LEU A 209 9.92 1.15 -26.15
C LEU A 209 11.01 0.09 -26.05
N ARG A 210 11.82 0.25 -24.98
CA ARG A 210 12.92 -0.65 -24.65
C ARG A 210 12.55 -1.49 -23.43
N TYR A 211 12.72 -2.78 -23.51
CA TYR A 211 12.46 -3.71 -22.40
C TYR A 211 13.65 -4.62 -22.14
N THR A 212 13.69 -5.17 -20.94
CA THR A 212 14.68 -6.14 -20.47
C THR A 212 14.00 -7.17 -19.58
N PRO A 213 14.52 -8.41 -19.46
CA PRO A 213 14.10 -9.30 -18.42
C PRO A 213 14.24 -8.62 -17.04
N GLN A 214 13.35 -8.96 -16.10
CA GLN A 214 13.41 -8.37 -14.77
C GLN A 214 14.82 -8.54 -14.17
N PRO A 215 15.49 -7.46 -13.76
CA PRO A 215 16.79 -7.55 -13.08
C PRO A 215 16.63 -8.09 -11.66
N GLU A 216 17.61 -8.82 -11.19
CA GLU A 216 17.70 -9.39 -9.84
C GLU A 216 17.99 -8.34 -8.78
#